data_ff6d3fded367350f41504463a75cc498
#
_entry.id   ff6d3fded367350f41504463a75cc498
#
_cell.length_a   1.000
_cell.length_b   1.000
_cell.length_c   1.000
_cell.angle_alpha   90.00
_cell.angle_beta   90.00
_cell.angle_gamma   90.00
#
_symmetry.space_group_name_H-M   'P 1'
#
loop_
_entity.id
_entity.type
_entity.pdbx_description
1 polymer ?
#
loop_
_entity_poly.entity_id
_entity_poly.type
_entity_poly.pdbx_seq_one_letter_code
_entity_poly.pdbx_strand_id
1 'polypeptide(L)'
;MLPLASLDVLVVDCQTTGATPAHGVVLEIGWAVTRAAPPEGGPPDVRQIESHWITLPAGHRVPGPVRRLTGFDPAQVSETLAASEAWQRLRSVLSGGAVSGGPISGGPVPTAIHFAQFELGFLRDWALQYEPTAPFPLDVVCVHAIACRLFPDLPRRSIRALAGFLGHSLELERRSRGHVEATAFIWNKLALELRERGVESWEQLQHWLSSARPTRPKKRRYPLPSATRRALPDQPGVYRFLRSNGDVLYVGKAASLRKRVASHFTAGVNTTERALEMLTQVHEIRATPTATALEAALLENEEIKSIDPPYNIQLLDGDRNTWFFDRGLDSVAASADESHRRGPLPSTYSVRAVRALRALASGDAPSALLRARALSTIERWAPDELVFGEGYQRFAERHGLRGAGPAEIDRQLSRAARELLATGVEEAPAGDEASSARPDSWDPERVLRHLERGLAHGHQLLQRARWLCLLHDSNIVFREGSSERSRLLSIRAGSLIDARDAPADAALERLPYRSLAERQAAFDRARYDRLRTLTSELKRVLRDGGSARIQIGRSRWLEAPALRDGLRWI
;
A
#
# COMPACT_ATOMS: atom_id res chain seq x y z
N MET A 1 -32.49 -27.24 -23.79
CA MET A 1 -31.36 -27.03 -22.86
C MET A 1 -30.32 -26.17 -23.54
N LEU A 2 -29.92 -25.07 -22.93
CA LEU A 2 -28.93 -24.15 -23.47
C LEU A 2 -27.52 -24.63 -23.06
N PRO A 3 -26.67 -25.11 -24.00
CA PRO A 3 -25.36 -25.66 -23.65
C PRO A 3 -24.40 -24.56 -23.22
N LEU A 4 -23.74 -24.71 -22.07
CA LEU A 4 -22.82 -23.70 -21.51
C LEU A 4 -21.68 -23.32 -22.46
N ALA A 5 -21.20 -24.26 -23.29
CA ALA A 5 -20.08 -24.03 -24.20
C ALA A 5 -20.38 -23.07 -25.35
N SER A 6 -21.64 -22.99 -25.78
CA SER A 6 -22.06 -22.14 -26.92
C SER A 6 -22.96 -20.98 -26.46
N LEU A 7 -23.20 -20.87 -25.17
CA LEU A 7 -24.08 -19.86 -24.60
C LEU A 7 -23.36 -18.53 -24.48
N ASP A 8 -23.96 -17.49 -25.06
CA ASP A 8 -23.58 -16.11 -24.74
C ASP A 8 -24.18 -15.74 -23.39
N VAL A 9 -23.36 -15.26 -22.48
CA VAL A 9 -23.74 -14.87 -21.13
C VAL A 9 -23.43 -13.38 -20.93
N LEU A 10 -24.42 -12.64 -20.44
CA LEU A 10 -24.20 -11.27 -20.02
C LEU A 10 -23.46 -11.27 -18.69
N VAL A 11 -22.42 -10.45 -18.57
CA VAL A 11 -21.75 -10.16 -17.30
C VAL A 11 -22.09 -8.74 -16.91
N VAL A 12 -22.48 -8.52 -15.67
CA VAL A 12 -22.79 -7.19 -15.11
C VAL A 12 -22.03 -7.00 -13.82
N ASP A 13 -21.61 -5.76 -13.54
CA ASP A 13 -21.04 -5.30 -12.26
C ASP A 13 -21.58 -3.91 -11.92
N CYS A 14 -22.00 -3.72 -10.67
CA CYS A 14 -22.48 -2.44 -10.17
C CYS A 14 -21.66 -1.99 -8.97
N GLN A 15 -21.13 -0.78 -9.05
CA GLN A 15 -20.60 -0.08 -7.88
C GLN A 15 -21.70 0.83 -7.32
N THR A 16 -21.82 0.90 -6.00
CA THR A 16 -22.94 1.60 -5.35
C THR A 16 -22.46 2.48 -4.20
N THR A 17 -23.26 3.46 -3.84
CA THR A 17 -22.98 4.36 -2.70
C THR A 17 -23.41 3.79 -1.36
N GLY A 18 -24.20 2.71 -1.35
CA GLY A 18 -24.71 2.04 -0.16
C GLY A 18 -24.98 0.54 -0.39
N ALA A 19 -25.33 -0.18 0.65
CA ALA A 19 -25.48 -1.64 0.62
C ALA A 19 -26.81 -2.13 0.00
N THR A 20 -27.82 -1.29 -0.06
CA THR A 20 -29.15 -1.60 -0.59
C THR A 20 -29.74 -0.38 -1.31
N PRO A 21 -30.72 -0.53 -2.22
CA PRO A 21 -31.38 0.59 -2.89
C PRO A 21 -32.02 1.60 -1.93
N ALA A 22 -32.45 1.15 -0.75
CA ALA A 22 -33.00 2.05 0.27
C ALA A 22 -31.95 2.98 0.93
N HIS A 23 -30.65 2.63 0.85
CA HIS A 23 -29.56 3.35 1.53
C HIS A 23 -28.46 3.82 0.59
N GLY A 24 -28.64 3.64 -0.72
CA GLY A 24 -27.67 4.08 -1.72
C GLY A 24 -28.20 3.97 -3.14
N VAL A 25 -27.40 4.43 -4.07
CA VAL A 25 -27.71 4.40 -5.50
C VAL A 25 -26.56 3.78 -6.27
N VAL A 26 -26.80 3.35 -7.51
CA VAL A 26 -25.74 2.90 -8.41
C VAL A 26 -24.84 4.10 -8.72
N LEU A 27 -23.54 3.93 -8.51
CA LEU A 27 -22.52 4.93 -8.77
C LEU A 27 -21.87 4.71 -10.13
N GLU A 28 -21.62 3.45 -10.47
CA GLU A 28 -21.09 3.01 -11.75
C GLU A 28 -21.72 1.67 -12.11
N ILE A 29 -21.99 1.45 -13.39
CA ILE A 29 -22.41 0.15 -13.92
C ILE A 29 -21.55 -0.22 -15.10
N GLY A 30 -21.21 -1.50 -15.23
CA GLY A 30 -20.52 -2.06 -16.38
C GLY A 30 -21.14 -3.37 -16.80
N TRP A 31 -21.00 -3.69 -18.11
CA TRP A 31 -21.43 -4.96 -18.67
C TRP A 31 -20.62 -5.37 -19.90
N ALA A 32 -20.66 -6.66 -20.20
CA ALA A 32 -20.15 -7.25 -21.43
C ALA A 32 -20.90 -8.54 -21.74
N VAL A 33 -20.86 -8.95 -22.98
CA VAL A 33 -21.31 -10.30 -23.38
C VAL A 33 -20.08 -11.18 -23.55
N THR A 34 -20.10 -12.36 -22.97
CA THR A 34 -19.01 -13.34 -23.08
C THR A 34 -19.53 -14.72 -23.43
N ARG A 35 -18.72 -15.48 -24.14
CA ARG A 35 -18.96 -16.90 -24.44
C ARG A 35 -17.86 -17.73 -23.78
N ALA A 36 -18.25 -18.86 -23.19
CA ALA A 36 -17.28 -19.79 -22.62
C ALA A 36 -16.26 -20.22 -23.69
N ALA A 37 -14.99 -20.32 -23.32
CA ALA A 37 -13.95 -20.78 -24.23
C ALA A 37 -14.27 -22.19 -24.74
N PRO A 38 -13.97 -22.48 -26.02
CA PRO A 38 -14.12 -23.83 -26.55
C PRO A 38 -13.20 -24.81 -25.80
N PRO A 39 -13.53 -26.11 -25.79
CA PRO A 39 -12.75 -27.14 -25.06
C PRO A 39 -11.28 -27.21 -25.50
N GLU A 40 -11.00 -26.83 -26.74
CA GLU A 40 -9.67 -26.92 -27.37
C GLU A 40 -8.69 -25.82 -26.95
N GLY A 41 -9.12 -24.92 -26.09
CA GLY A 41 -8.31 -23.82 -25.56
C GLY A 41 -8.25 -22.63 -26.52
N GLY A 42 -8.65 -21.47 -26.04
CA GLY A 42 -8.55 -20.18 -26.74
C GLY A 42 -8.84 -19.08 -25.71
N PRO A 43 -8.52 -17.84 -26.02
CA PRO A 43 -8.94 -16.73 -25.18
C PRO A 43 -10.47 -16.69 -25.11
N PRO A 44 -11.05 -16.27 -23.97
CA PRO A 44 -12.49 -16.05 -23.87
C PRO A 44 -12.91 -14.97 -24.88
N ASP A 45 -14.06 -15.20 -25.55
CA ASP A 45 -14.67 -14.19 -26.40
C ASP A 45 -15.43 -13.20 -25.51
N VAL A 46 -14.78 -12.08 -25.16
CA VAL A 46 -15.39 -10.98 -24.39
C VAL A 46 -15.66 -9.84 -25.36
N ARG A 47 -16.95 -9.60 -25.61
CA ARG A 47 -17.36 -8.57 -26.56
C ARG A 47 -17.64 -7.27 -25.84
N GLN A 48 -17.09 -6.21 -26.37
CA GLN A 48 -17.38 -4.81 -26.11
C GLN A 48 -17.79 -4.49 -24.66
N ILE A 49 -16.76 -4.30 -23.78
CA ILE A 49 -16.99 -3.95 -22.38
C ILE A 49 -17.43 -2.49 -22.33
N GLU A 50 -18.63 -2.24 -21.84
CA GLU A 50 -19.13 -0.92 -21.52
C GLU A 50 -19.07 -0.66 -20.01
N SER A 51 -18.81 0.59 -19.61
CA SER A 51 -18.80 1.01 -18.21
C SER A 51 -19.07 2.50 -18.13
N HIS A 52 -20.04 2.88 -17.30
CA HIS A 52 -20.54 4.24 -17.22
C HIS A 52 -20.73 4.68 -15.77
N TRP A 53 -20.22 5.87 -15.46
CA TRP A 53 -20.59 6.59 -14.25
C TRP A 53 -22.04 7.04 -14.33
N ILE A 54 -22.78 6.92 -13.22
CA ILE A 54 -24.19 7.30 -13.16
C ILE A 54 -24.34 8.68 -12.53
N THR A 55 -25.19 9.50 -13.14
CA THR A 55 -25.54 10.81 -12.60
C THR A 55 -26.22 10.66 -11.25
N LEU A 56 -25.61 11.19 -10.21
CA LEU A 56 -26.13 11.09 -8.85
C LEU A 56 -27.29 12.05 -8.63
N PRO A 57 -28.28 11.70 -7.80
CA PRO A 57 -29.36 12.62 -7.41
C PRO A 57 -28.79 13.90 -6.78
N ALA A 58 -29.52 15.01 -6.95
CA ALA A 58 -29.11 16.31 -6.41
C ALA A 58 -28.86 16.22 -4.89
N GLY A 59 -27.71 16.71 -4.44
CA GLY A 59 -27.32 16.67 -3.02
C GLY A 59 -26.79 15.33 -2.51
N HIS A 60 -26.79 14.28 -3.32
CA HIS A 60 -26.24 12.97 -2.91
C HIS A 60 -24.72 13.04 -2.75
N ARG A 61 -24.22 12.60 -1.59
CA ARG A 61 -22.78 12.59 -1.30
C ARG A 61 -22.25 11.16 -1.28
N VAL A 62 -21.21 10.89 -2.06
CA VAL A 62 -20.51 9.61 -2.04
C VAL A 62 -19.67 9.50 -0.76
N PRO A 63 -19.89 8.51 0.10
CA PRO A 63 -19.15 8.34 1.34
C PRO A 63 -17.65 8.20 1.10
N GLY A 64 -16.81 8.76 1.99
CA GLY A 64 -15.35 8.70 1.88
C GLY A 64 -14.77 7.27 1.72
N PRO A 65 -15.25 6.26 2.46
CA PRO A 65 -14.85 4.87 2.23
C PRO A 65 -15.18 4.36 0.81
N VAL A 66 -16.35 4.70 0.27
CA VAL A 66 -16.76 4.31 -1.09
C VAL A 66 -15.84 4.95 -2.14
N ARG A 67 -15.53 6.25 -2.01
CA ARG A 67 -14.58 6.93 -2.90
C ARG A 67 -13.22 6.21 -2.94
N ARG A 68 -12.71 5.80 -1.77
CA ARG A 68 -11.45 5.06 -1.70
C ARG A 68 -11.51 3.68 -2.34
N LEU A 69 -12.67 3.01 -2.26
CA LEU A 69 -12.86 1.68 -2.86
C LEU A 69 -13.04 1.75 -4.37
N THR A 70 -13.84 2.70 -4.86
CA THR A 70 -14.23 2.82 -6.27
C THR A 70 -13.27 3.70 -7.08
N GLY A 71 -12.44 4.50 -6.43
CA GLY A 71 -11.64 5.52 -7.09
C GLY A 71 -12.45 6.71 -7.60
N PHE A 72 -13.71 6.86 -7.16
CA PHE A 72 -14.55 7.97 -7.59
C PHE A 72 -14.01 9.31 -7.11
N ASP A 73 -13.68 10.17 -8.06
CA ASP A 73 -13.31 11.58 -7.83
C ASP A 73 -14.20 12.48 -8.67
N PRO A 74 -15.09 13.27 -8.04
CA PRO A 74 -15.98 14.19 -8.78
C PRO A 74 -15.25 15.18 -9.70
N ALA A 75 -13.98 15.49 -9.40
CA ALA A 75 -13.19 16.41 -10.22
C ALA A 75 -12.64 15.75 -11.51
N GLN A 76 -12.60 14.43 -11.54
CA GLN A 76 -12.06 13.65 -12.68
C GLN A 76 -13.16 12.99 -13.53
N VAL A 77 -14.38 12.94 -13.03
CA VAL A 77 -15.52 12.38 -13.78
C VAL A 77 -16.07 13.45 -14.70
N SER A 78 -15.75 13.35 -15.99
CA SER A 78 -16.18 14.30 -17.03
C SER A 78 -17.56 13.98 -17.62
N GLU A 79 -17.91 12.69 -17.64
CA GLU A 79 -19.15 12.21 -18.26
C GLU A 79 -19.90 11.25 -17.34
N THR A 80 -21.21 11.46 -17.22
CA THR A 80 -22.13 10.59 -16.50
C THR A 80 -23.36 10.32 -17.33
N LEU A 81 -23.97 9.15 -17.17
CA LEU A 81 -25.25 8.81 -17.78
C LEU A 81 -26.39 8.92 -16.75
N ALA A 82 -27.56 9.34 -17.20
CA ALA A 82 -28.76 9.17 -16.41
C ALA A 82 -29.03 7.68 -16.15
N ALA A 83 -29.49 7.31 -14.97
CA ALA A 83 -29.77 5.91 -14.63
C ALA A 83 -30.78 5.25 -15.60
N SER A 84 -31.79 6.01 -16.05
CA SER A 84 -32.74 5.57 -17.09
C SER A 84 -32.07 5.27 -18.43
N GLU A 85 -31.12 6.10 -18.84
CA GLU A 85 -30.37 5.89 -20.09
C GLU A 85 -29.44 4.69 -19.97
N ALA A 86 -28.75 4.52 -18.85
CA ALA A 86 -27.92 3.34 -18.59
C ALA A 86 -28.74 2.05 -18.62
N TRP A 87 -29.95 2.06 -18.03
CA TRP A 87 -30.88 0.95 -18.12
C TRP A 87 -31.31 0.64 -19.55
N GLN A 88 -31.66 1.67 -20.34
CA GLN A 88 -32.06 1.49 -21.75
C GLN A 88 -30.91 0.93 -22.59
N ARG A 89 -29.66 1.38 -22.39
CA ARG A 89 -28.48 0.83 -23.08
C ARG A 89 -28.28 -0.65 -22.73
N LEU A 90 -28.36 -1.00 -21.43
CA LEU A 90 -28.30 -2.40 -21.02
C LEU A 90 -29.43 -3.21 -21.70
N ARG A 91 -30.65 -2.69 -21.73
CA ARG A 91 -31.80 -3.33 -22.41
C ARG A 91 -31.59 -3.51 -23.91
N SER A 92 -30.95 -2.57 -24.58
CA SER A 92 -30.65 -2.68 -26.01
C SER A 92 -29.70 -3.84 -26.34
N VAL A 93 -28.72 -4.10 -25.47
CA VAL A 93 -27.82 -5.27 -25.58
C VAL A 93 -28.61 -6.57 -25.48
N LEU A 94 -29.62 -6.62 -24.62
CA LEU A 94 -30.49 -7.80 -24.43
C LEU A 94 -31.42 -8.05 -25.62
N SER A 95 -31.87 -6.99 -26.31
CA SER A 95 -32.84 -7.05 -27.43
C SER A 95 -32.17 -7.14 -28.78
N GLY A 96 -30.93 -6.69 -28.93
CA GLY A 96 -30.24 -6.50 -30.19
C GLY A 96 -29.58 -7.74 -30.80
N GLY A 97 -29.86 -8.96 -30.32
CA GLY A 97 -29.24 -10.18 -30.83
C GLY A 97 -27.74 -10.32 -30.52
N ALA A 98 -27.17 -9.42 -29.67
CA ALA A 98 -25.81 -9.51 -29.22
C ALA A 98 -25.56 -10.75 -28.34
N VAL A 99 -26.63 -11.28 -27.73
CA VAL A 99 -26.64 -12.53 -26.97
C VAL A 99 -27.24 -13.64 -27.86
N SER A 100 -26.41 -14.25 -28.71
CA SER A 100 -26.84 -15.39 -29.52
C SER A 100 -27.00 -16.63 -28.64
N GLY A 101 -28.23 -17.19 -28.63
CA GLY A 101 -28.58 -18.36 -27.81
C GLY A 101 -29.51 -18.02 -26.62
N GLY A 102 -29.91 -16.76 -26.47
CA GLY A 102 -31.08 -16.41 -25.71
C GLY A 102 -32.33 -17.08 -26.29
N PRO A 103 -33.36 -17.37 -25.50
CA PRO A 103 -34.55 -17.99 -26.02
C PRO A 103 -35.12 -17.14 -27.17
N ILE A 104 -35.36 -17.78 -28.30
CA ILE A 104 -35.89 -17.20 -29.53
C ILE A 104 -37.21 -16.45 -29.32
N SER A 105 -37.72 -16.41 -28.10
CA SER A 105 -39.05 -15.91 -27.68
C SER A 105 -39.03 -15.07 -26.40
N GLY A 106 -38.16 -14.03 -26.30
CA GLY A 106 -38.36 -12.98 -25.27
C GLY A 106 -38.23 -13.40 -23.81
N GLY A 107 -37.55 -14.50 -23.50
CA GLY A 107 -37.26 -14.92 -22.13
C GLY A 107 -36.10 -14.13 -21.49
N PRO A 108 -35.85 -14.30 -20.17
CA PRO A 108 -34.78 -13.62 -19.47
C PRO A 108 -33.41 -14.12 -19.95
N VAL A 109 -32.44 -13.20 -20.03
CA VAL A 109 -31.08 -13.46 -20.58
C VAL A 109 -30.18 -14.08 -19.52
N PRO A 110 -29.47 -15.19 -19.84
CA PRO A 110 -28.46 -15.78 -18.97
C PRO A 110 -27.43 -14.74 -18.54
N THR A 111 -27.30 -14.54 -17.23
CA THR A 111 -26.48 -13.45 -16.67
C THR A 111 -25.60 -13.94 -15.53
N ALA A 112 -24.31 -13.66 -15.58
CA ALA A 112 -23.33 -13.98 -14.54
C ALA A 112 -22.92 -12.72 -13.78
N ILE A 113 -23.15 -12.72 -12.48
CA ILE A 113 -22.83 -11.61 -11.57
C ILE A 113 -21.97 -12.15 -10.42
N HIS A 114 -20.90 -11.42 -10.07
CA HIS A 114 -20.13 -11.76 -8.87
C HIS A 114 -20.80 -11.11 -7.66
N PHE A 115 -21.12 -11.89 -6.61
CA PHE A 115 -21.96 -11.43 -5.50
C PHE A 115 -23.37 -10.95 -5.89
N ALA A 116 -24.02 -11.68 -6.78
CA ALA A 116 -25.36 -11.34 -7.33
C ALA A 116 -26.39 -10.90 -6.28
N GLN A 117 -26.33 -11.44 -5.07
CA GLN A 117 -27.24 -11.07 -3.97
C GLN A 117 -27.18 -9.56 -3.65
N PHE A 118 -26.00 -8.95 -3.80
CA PHE A 118 -25.82 -7.52 -3.58
C PHE A 118 -26.33 -6.68 -4.76
N GLU A 119 -25.94 -7.03 -5.99
CA GLU A 119 -26.21 -6.21 -7.18
C GLU A 119 -27.66 -6.34 -7.68
N LEU A 120 -28.26 -7.53 -7.52
CA LEU A 120 -29.64 -7.79 -7.95
C LEU A 120 -30.66 -6.83 -7.33
N GLY A 121 -30.44 -6.38 -6.09
CA GLY A 121 -31.32 -5.40 -5.45
C GLY A 121 -31.44 -4.12 -6.27
N PHE A 122 -30.32 -3.57 -6.72
CA PHE A 122 -30.26 -2.33 -7.52
C PHE A 122 -30.78 -2.52 -8.95
N LEU A 123 -30.45 -3.65 -9.60
CA LEU A 123 -30.94 -3.95 -10.93
C LEU A 123 -32.46 -4.16 -10.96
N ARG A 124 -33.02 -4.80 -9.95
CA ARG A 124 -34.48 -4.96 -9.80
C ARG A 124 -35.19 -3.65 -9.50
N ASP A 125 -34.56 -2.80 -8.68
CA ASP A 125 -35.10 -1.47 -8.39
C ASP A 125 -35.17 -0.63 -9.68
N TRP A 126 -34.14 -0.65 -10.52
CA TRP A 126 -34.16 0.00 -11.83
C TRP A 126 -35.23 -0.59 -12.77
N ALA A 127 -35.36 -1.93 -12.82
CA ALA A 127 -36.39 -2.57 -13.62
C ALA A 127 -37.80 -2.12 -13.21
N LEU A 128 -38.07 -2.08 -11.90
CA LEU A 128 -39.37 -1.61 -11.37
C LEU A 128 -39.61 -0.14 -11.63
N GLN A 129 -38.56 0.69 -11.56
CA GLN A 129 -38.67 2.13 -11.79
C GLN A 129 -38.89 2.49 -13.26
N TYR A 130 -38.17 1.82 -14.18
CA TYR A 130 -38.17 2.21 -15.60
C TYR A 130 -39.05 1.34 -16.49
N GLU A 131 -39.36 0.11 -16.08
CA GLU A 131 -40.20 -0.82 -16.82
C GLU A 131 -41.15 -1.60 -15.86
N PRO A 132 -42.03 -0.94 -15.11
CA PRO A 132 -42.80 -1.55 -14.02
C PRO A 132 -43.73 -2.70 -14.45
N THR A 133 -44.11 -2.74 -15.73
CA THR A 133 -45.03 -3.78 -16.27
C THR A 133 -44.29 -4.92 -16.98
N ALA A 134 -43.00 -4.78 -17.24
CA ALA A 134 -42.20 -5.81 -17.91
C ALA A 134 -41.67 -6.85 -16.90
N PRO A 135 -41.54 -8.12 -17.28
CA PRO A 135 -40.86 -9.10 -16.45
C PRO A 135 -39.36 -8.75 -16.34
N PHE A 136 -38.77 -9.12 -15.20
CA PHE A 136 -37.32 -8.89 -15.00
C PHE A 136 -36.49 -9.60 -16.09
N PRO A 137 -35.62 -8.89 -16.80
CA PRO A 137 -35.06 -9.38 -18.06
C PRO A 137 -33.82 -10.29 -17.90
N LEU A 138 -33.32 -10.51 -16.68
CA LEU A 138 -32.08 -11.24 -16.42
C LEU A 138 -32.36 -12.56 -15.69
N ASP A 139 -31.78 -13.64 -16.20
CA ASP A 139 -31.71 -14.92 -15.51
C ASP A 139 -30.32 -15.09 -14.88
N VAL A 140 -30.21 -14.84 -13.59
CA VAL A 140 -28.94 -14.56 -12.93
C VAL A 140 -28.39 -15.75 -12.17
N VAL A 141 -27.11 -16.08 -12.44
CA VAL A 141 -26.30 -16.97 -11.59
C VAL A 141 -25.22 -16.17 -10.85
N CYS A 142 -24.93 -16.60 -9.62
CA CYS A 142 -23.90 -15.96 -8.81
C CYS A 142 -22.54 -16.67 -9.00
N VAL A 143 -21.59 -16.01 -9.64
CA VAL A 143 -20.23 -16.52 -9.88
C VAL A 143 -19.50 -16.89 -8.58
N HIS A 144 -19.69 -16.07 -7.53
CA HIS A 144 -19.15 -16.39 -6.20
C HIS A 144 -19.77 -17.68 -5.61
N ALA A 145 -21.08 -17.92 -5.82
CA ALA A 145 -21.73 -19.14 -5.33
C ALA A 145 -21.23 -20.39 -6.07
N ILE A 146 -20.98 -20.28 -7.38
CA ILE A 146 -20.36 -21.34 -8.18
C ILE A 146 -18.96 -21.64 -7.63
N ALA A 147 -18.12 -20.62 -7.46
CA ALA A 147 -16.76 -20.77 -6.93
C ALA A 147 -16.74 -21.35 -5.51
N CYS A 148 -17.72 -21.03 -4.66
CA CYS A 148 -17.86 -21.63 -3.33
C CYS A 148 -18.11 -23.14 -3.36
N ARG A 149 -18.76 -23.64 -4.42
CA ARG A 149 -19.03 -25.06 -4.58
C ARG A 149 -17.88 -25.81 -5.27
N LEU A 150 -17.25 -25.19 -6.25
CA LEU A 150 -16.13 -25.78 -6.98
C LEU A 150 -14.86 -25.82 -6.13
N PHE A 151 -14.61 -24.78 -5.34
CA PHE A 151 -13.40 -24.59 -4.54
C PHE A 151 -13.74 -24.28 -3.08
N PRO A 152 -14.37 -25.23 -2.32
CA PRO A 152 -14.88 -24.96 -0.98
C PRO A 152 -13.79 -24.67 0.06
N ASP A 153 -12.57 -25.08 -0.19
CA ASP A 153 -11.41 -24.97 0.70
C ASP A 153 -10.51 -23.74 0.42
N LEU A 154 -10.73 -23.01 -0.69
CA LEU A 154 -9.96 -21.79 -0.96
C LEU A 154 -10.12 -20.75 0.18
N PRO A 155 -9.03 -20.04 0.54
CA PRO A 155 -9.06 -19.03 1.60
C PRO A 155 -10.03 -17.88 1.32
N ARG A 156 -10.03 -17.35 0.11
CA ARG A 156 -10.87 -16.21 -0.33
C ARG A 156 -11.43 -16.44 -1.74
N ARG A 157 -12.60 -15.85 -2.04
CA ARG A 157 -13.28 -15.96 -3.36
C ARG A 157 -13.82 -14.61 -3.84
N SER A 158 -13.12 -13.50 -3.49
CA SER A 158 -13.36 -12.19 -4.12
C SER A 158 -12.98 -12.25 -5.61
N ILE A 159 -13.48 -11.33 -6.42
CA ILE A 159 -13.16 -11.23 -7.86
C ILE A 159 -11.64 -11.34 -8.06
N ARG A 160 -10.88 -10.50 -7.35
CA ARG A 160 -9.42 -10.47 -7.45
C ARG A 160 -8.75 -11.78 -7.03
N ALA A 161 -9.23 -12.40 -5.94
CA ALA A 161 -8.70 -13.69 -5.47
C ALA A 161 -8.92 -14.79 -6.50
N LEU A 162 -10.14 -14.88 -7.04
CA LEU A 162 -10.49 -15.91 -8.03
C LEU A 162 -9.81 -15.68 -9.37
N ALA A 163 -9.83 -14.46 -9.89
CA ALA A 163 -9.17 -14.12 -11.14
C ALA A 163 -7.69 -14.49 -11.10
N GLY A 164 -6.98 -14.04 -10.04
CA GLY A 164 -5.58 -14.37 -9.88
C GLY A 164 -5.29 -15.86 -9.60
N PHE A 165 -6.18 -16.56 -8.86
CA PHE A 165 -6.10 -18.01 -8.69
C PHE A 165 -6.20 -18.77 -10.01
N LEU A 166 -7.07 -18.31 -10.90
CA LEU A 166 -7.30 -18.88 -12.21
C LEU A 166 -6.29 -18.40 -13.29
N GLY A 167 -5.32 -17.54 -12.93
CA GLY A 167 -4.21 -17.13 -13.78
C GLY A 167 -4.41 -15.83 -14.55
N HIS A 168 -5.39 -14.99 -14.16
CA HIS A 168 -5.59 -13.67 -14.75
C HIS A 168 -4.77 -12.58 -14.05
N SER A 169 -4.10 -11.74 -14.84
CA SER A 169 -3.44 -10.53 -14.35
C SER A 169 -4.45 -9.40 -14.29
N LEU A 170 -5.00 -9.15 -13.12
CA LEU A 170 -5.80 -7.95 -12.88
C LEU A 170 -4.87 -6.81 -12.48
N GLU A 171 -4.77 -5.80 -13.30
CA GLU A 171 -4.40 -4.47 -12.83
C GLU A 171 -5.41 -4.02 -11.78
N LEU A 172 -4.96 -3.17 -10.85
CA LEU A 172 -5.76 -2.72 -9.70
C LEU A 172 -6.91 -1.76 -10.10
N GLU A 173 -7.56 -1.99 -11.25
CA GLU A 173 -8.73 -1.21 -11.62
C GLU A 173 -9.86 -1.42 -10.61
N ARG A 174 -10.21 -0.32 -9.96
CA ARG A 174 -11.31 -0.26 -8.99
C ARG A 174 -12.65 0.02 -9.67
N ARG A 175 -12.68 -0.01 -11.00
CA ARG A 175 -13.79 0.34 -11.88
C ARG A 175 -14.62 -0.88 -12.26
N SER A 176 -15.90 -0.66 -12.50
CA SER A 176 -16.81 -1.71 -13.02
C SER A 176 -16.29 -2.35 -14.29
N ARG A 177 -15.58 -1.62 -15.16
CA ARG A 177 -14.94 -2.17 -16.35
C ARG A 177 -14.00 -3.34 -16.04
N GLY A 178 -13.06 -3.15 -15.12
CA GLY A 178 -12.13 -4.20 -14.71
C GLY A 178 -12.81 -5.35 -13.97
N HIS A 179 -13.86 -5.06 -13.20
CA HIS A 179 -14.67 -6.11 -12.55
C HIS A 179 -15.45 -6.96 -13.56
N VAL A 180 -16.01 -6.35 -14.61
CA VAL A 180 -16.68 -7.07 -15.70
C VAL A 180 -15.70 -7.97 -16.44
N GLU A 181 -14.54 -7.45 -16.81
CA GLU A 181 -13.48 -8.22 -17.48
C GLU A 181 -13.05 -9.43 -16.66
N ALA A 182 -12.77 -9.20 -15.37
CA ALA A 182 -12.40 -10.26 -14.44
C ALA A 182 -13.52 -11.30 -14.25
N THR A 183 -14.76 -10.84 -14.11
CA THR A 183 -15.92 -11.73 -13.93
C THR A 183 -16.17 -12.58 -15.17
N ALA A 184 -16.02 -12.00 -16.37
CA ALA A 184 -16.07 -12.73 -17.63
C ALA A 184 -14.98 -13.81 -17.71
N PHE A 185 -13.74 -13.46 -17.37
CA PHE A 185 -12.64 -14.43 -17.32
C PHE A 185 -12.92 -15.56 -16.31
N ILE A 186 -13.36 -15.21 -15.09
CA ILE A 186 -13.70 -16.19 -14.06
C ILE A 186 -14.83 -17.10 -14.56
N TRP A 187 -15.91 -16.53 -15.10
CA TRP A 187 -17.03 -17.30 -15.66
C TRP A 187 -16.55 -18.34 -16.68
N ASN A 188 -15.72 -17.93 -17.63
CA ASN A 188 -15.20 -18.82 -18.66
C ASN A 188 -14.40 -20.00 -18.08
N LYS A 189 -13.57 -19.75 -17.07
CA LYS A 189 -12.84 -20.81 -16.36
C LYS A 189 -13.74 -21.71 -15.54
N LEU A 190 -14.73 -21.15 -14.84
CA LEU A 190 -15.70 -21.93 -14.05
C LEU A 190 -16.62 -22.77 -14.96
N ALA A 191 -16.98 -22.29 -16.15
CA ALA A 191 -17.78 -23.05 -17.10
C ALA A 191 -17.05 -24.31 -17.60
N LEU A 192 -15.72 -24.24 -17.78
CA LEU A 192 -14.92 -25.43 -18.08
C LEU A 192 -14.91 -26.42 -16.91
N GLU A 193 -14.66 -25.95 -15.70
CA GLU A 193 -14.70 -26.76 -14.47
C GLU A 193 -16.08 -27.42 -14.21
N LEU A 194 -17.16 -26.72 -14.51
CA LEU A 194 -18.53 -27.24 -14.42
C LEU A 194 -18.76 -28.39 -15.39
N ARG A 195 -18.31 -28.26 -16.63
CA ARG A 195 -18.44 -29.29 -17.66
C ARG A 195 -17.68 -30.56 -17.28
N GLU A 196 -16.46 -30.45 -16.74
CA GLU A 196 -15.72 -31.60 -16.22
C GLU A 196 -16.48 -32.36 -15.12
N ARG A 197 -17.45 -31.70 -14.47
CA ARG A 197 -18.34 -32.28 -13.44
C ARG A 197 -19.70 -32.71 -13.98
N GLY A 198 -19.90 -32.69 -15.30
CA GLY A 198 -21.14 -33.08 -15.94
C GLY A 198 -22.25 -32.02 -15.90
N VAL A 199 -21.92 -30.74 -15.59
CA VAL A 199 -22.86 -29.62 -15.64
C VAL A 199 -22.66 -28.93 -17.00
N GLU A 200 -23.46 -29.30 -17.99
CA GLU A 200 -23.25 -28.95 -19.39
C GLU A 200 -24.23 -27.89 -19.90
N SER A 201 -25.36 -27.64 -19.20
CA SER A 201 -26.36 -26.68 -19.60
C SER A 201 -26.67 -25.66 -18.51
N TRP A 202 -27.29 -24.53 -18.92
CA TRP A 202 -27.71 -23.48 -17.99
C TRP A 202 -28.74 -23.97 -16.98
N GLU A 203 -29.69 -24.78 -17.39
CA GLU A 203 -30.72 -25.36 -16.53
C GLU A 203 -30.10 -26.35 -15.53
N GLN A 204 -29.13 -27.14 -15.96
CA GLN A 204 -28.37 -28.01 -15.06
C GLN A 204 -27.57 -27.21 -14.03
N LEU A 205 -26.98 -26.07 -14.44
CA LEU A 205 -26.27 -25.18 -13.52
C LEU A 205 -27.20 -24.60 -12.46
N GLN A 206 -28.39 -24.14 -12.85
CA GLN A 206 -29.39 -23.64 -11.91
C GLN A 206 -29.82 -24.72 -10.90
N HIS A 207 -30.09 -25.91 -11.42
CA HIS A 207 -30.43 -27.07 -10.57
C HIS A 207 -29.27 -27.41 -9.63
N TRP A 208 -28.04 -27.45 -10.13
CA TRP A 208 -26.85 -27.70 -9.31
C TRP A 208 -26.64 -26.63 -8.24
N LEU A 209 -26.93 -25.37 -8.53
CA LEU A 209 -26.89 -24.28 -7.55
C LEU A 209 -27.99 -24.37 -6.49
N SER A 210 -29.16 -24.94 -6.82
CA SER A 210 -30.27 -25.14 -5.87
C SER A 210 -30.04 -26.33 -4.92
N SER A 211 -29.17 -27.28 -5.29
CA SER A 211 -28.87 -28.44 -4.43
C SER A 211 -28.14 -28.03 -3.14
N ALA A 212 -28.02 -28.94 -2.17
CA ALA A 212 -27.34 -28.68 -0.90
C ALA A 212 -25.87 -28.22 -1.10
N ARG A 213 -25.45 -27.17 -0.40
CA ARG A 213 -24.07 -26.70 -0.48
C ARG A 213 -23.13 -27.70 0.17
N PRO A 214 -21.95 -27.96 -0.43
CA PRO A 214 -20.93 -28.77 0.22
C PRO A 214 -20.50 -28.13 1.56
N THR A 215 -20.28 -28.96 2.56
CA THR A 215 -19.82 -28.50 3.87
C THR A 215 -18.44 -27.83 3.71
N ARG A 216 -18.30 -26.63 4.25
CA ARG A 216 -17.01 -25.92 4.18
C ARG A 216 -15.97 -26.69 4.99
N PRO A 217 -14.81 -27.03 4.39
CA PRO A 217 -13.75 -27.72 5.11
C PRO A 217 -13.25 -26.89 6.29
N LYS A 218 -12.90 -27.55 7.40
CA LYS A 218 -12.32 -26.90 8.59
C LYS A 218 -10.95 -26.28 8.32
N LYS A 219 -10.20 -26.83 7.35
CA LYS A 219 -8.87 -26.35 6.97
C LYS A 219 -8.90 -25.71 5.59
N ARG A 220 -8.27 -24.53 5.49
CA ARG A 220 -8.03 -23.86 4.20
C ARG A 220 -6.94 -24.61 3.42
N ARG A 221 -7.12 -24.74 2.13
CA ARG A 221 -6.12 -25.25 1.21
C ARG A 221 -5.57 -24.10 0.38
N TYR A 222 -4.26 -24.01 0.33
CA TYR A 222 -3.56 -23.01 -0.46
C TYR A 222 -3.05 -23.65 -1.75
N PRO A 223 -3.04 -22.94 -2.91
CA PRO A 223 -2.52 -23.49 -4.16
C PRO A 223 -1.06 -23.92 -4.04
N LEU A 224 -0.24 -23.10 -3.35
CA LEU A 224 1.18 -23.43 -3.09
C LEU A 224 1.32 -24.64 -2.15
N PRO A 225 1.95 -25.76 -2.62
CA PRO A 225 2.11 -26.96 -1.81
C PRO A 225 2.92 -26.72 -0.52
N SER A 226 2.54 -27.41 0.56
CA SER A 226 3.27 -27.30 1.82
C SER A 226 4.70 -27.85 1.73
N ALA A 227 4.94 -28.83 0.86
CA ALA A 227 6.27 -29.38 0.60
C ALA A 227 7.23 -28.32 0.06
N THR A 228 6.80 -27.52 -0.93
CA THR A 228 7.58 -26.42 -1.50
C THR A 228 8.00 -25.41 -0.43
N ARG A 229 7.08 -25.05 0.48
CA ARG A 229 7.38 -24.10 1.57
C ARG A 229 8.39 -24.66 2.57
N ARG A 230 8.34 -25.97 2.87
CA ARG A 230 9.27 -26.64 3.79
C ARG A 230 10.66 -26.86 3.20
N ALA A 231 10.76 -26.93 1.88
CA ALA A 231 12.04 -27.10 1.17
C ALA A 231 12.89 -25.82 1.14
N LEU A 232 12.36 -24.67 1.55
CA LEU A 232 13.11 -23.42 1.60
C LEU A 232 14.27 -23.51 2.63
N PRO A 233 15.41 -22.84 2.34
CA PRO A 233 16.55 -22.84 3.24
C PRO A 233 16.26 -22.05 4.53
N ASP A 234 16.91 -22.44 5.62
CA ASP A 234 16.87 -21.74 6.92
C ASP A 234 18.01 -20.71 7.00
N GLN A 235 18.00 -19.73 6.10
CA GLN A 235 18.99 -18.67 6.01
C GLN A 235 18.33 -17.36 5.57
N PRO A 236 19.01 -16.21 5.73
CA PRO A 236 18.50 -14.91 5.28
C PRO A 236 18.27 -14.89 3.78
N GLY A 237 17.34 -14.03 3.33
CA GLY A 237 17.09 -13.86 1.91
C GLY A 237 15.80 -13.11 1.59
N VAL A 238 15.54 -12.98 0.29
CA VAL A 238 14.33 -12.41 -0.28
C VAL A 238 13.50 -13.52 -0.93
N TYR A 239 12.19 -13.49 -0.71
CA TYR A 239 11.24 -14.39 -1.34
C TYR A 239 10.18 -13.61 -2.10
N ARG A 240 9.70 -14.22 -3.19
CA ARG A 240 8.66 -13.66 -4.05
C ARG A 240 7.51 -14.65 -4.11
N PHE A 241 6.28 -14.18 -3.94
CA PHE A 241 5.08 -14.94 -4.20
C PHE A 241 4.60 -14.65 -5.61
N LEU A 242 4.33 -15.70 -6.39
CA LEU A 242 3.95 -15.57 -7.79
C LEU A 242 2.61 -16.26 -8.07
N ARG A 243 1.89 -15.73 -9.04
CA ARG A 243 0.73 -16.38 -9.67
C ARG A 243 1.17 -17.54 -10.56
N SER A 244 0.19 -18.30 -11.05
CA SER A 244 0.42 -19.36 -12.05
C SER A 244 0.95 -18.87 -13.39
N ASN A 245 0.66 -17.62 -13.75
CA ASN A 245 1.18 -16.96 -14.96
C ASN A 245 2.57 -16.33 -14.79
N GLY A 246 3.16 -16.40 -13.59
CA GLY A 246 4.48 -15.85 -13.28
C GLY A 246 4.50 -14.42 -12.74
N ASP A 247 3.36 -13.72 -12.63
CA ASP A 247 3.29 -12.38 -12.06
C ASP A 247 3.70 -12.39 -10.60
N VAL A 248 4.54 -11.44 -10.20
CA VAL A 248 4.95 -11.27 -8.81
C VAL A 248 3.86 -10.54 -8.02
N LEU A 249 3.31 -11.21 -7.01
CA LEU A 249 2.29 -10.67 -6.13
C LEU A 249 2.88 -9.88 -4.95
N TYR A 250 3.99 -10.36 -4.42
CA TYR A 250 4.60 -9.85 -3.20
C TYR A 250 6.09 -10.17 -3.15
N VAL A 251 6.87 -9.24 -2.68
CA VAL A 251 8.28 -9.41 -2.33
C VAL A 251 8.46 -9.21 -0.84
N GLY A 252 9.22 -10.08 -0.18
CA GLY A 252 9.47 -9.94 1.25
C GLY A 252 10.84 -10.47 1.66
N LYS A 253 11.44 -9.83 2.67
CA LYS A 253 12.68 -10.30 3.30
C LYS A 253 12.44 -11.24 4.47
N ALA A 254 13.45 -12.04 4.78
CA ALA A 254 13.46 -12.93 5.93
C ALA A 254 14.86 -13.05 6.54
N ALA A 255 14.95 -13.20 7.85
CA ALA A 255 16.15 -13.71 8.52
C ALA A 255 16.25 -15.25 8.40
N SER A 256 15.13 -15.92 8.20
CA SER A 256 15.00 -17.32 7.84
C SER A 256 13.87 -17.46 6.83
N LEU A 257 14.21 -17.75 5.58
CA LEU A 257 13.25 -17.90 4.48
C LEU A 257 12.17 -18.92 4.82
N ARG A 258 12.56 -20.11 5.30
CA ARG A 258 11.64 -21.18 5.66
C ARG A 258 10.64 -20.76 6.74
N LYS A 259 11.12 -20.18 7.86
CA LYS A 259 10.27 -19.77 8.98
C LYS A 259 9.32 -18.64 8.58
N ARG A 260 9.84 -17.64 7.88
CA ARG A 260 9.07 -16.46 7.46
C ARG A 260 7.98 -16.84 6.47
N VAL A 261 8.31 -17.62 5.44
CA VAL A 261 7.31 -18.09 4.47
C VAL A 261 6.26 -18.97 5.15
N ALA A 262 6.67 -19.91 6.02
CA ALA A 262 5.72 -20.73 6.77
C ALA A 262 4.74 -19.90 7.60
N SER A 263 5.20 -18.81 8.21
CA SER A 263 4.34 -17.94 9.03
C SER A 263 3.18 -17.30 8.25
N HIS A 264 3.34 -17.04 6.94
CA HIS A 264 2.23 -16.52 6.11
C HIS A 264 1.06 -17.50 6.01
N PHE A 265 1.31 -18.79 6.11
CA PHE A 265 0.31 -19.86 5.95
C PHE A 265 -0.16 -20.46 7.28
N THR A 266 0.31 -19.92 8.40
CA THR A 266 -0.11 -20.38 9.73
C THR A 266 -1.46 -19.78 10.10
N ALA A 267 -2.38 -20.63 10.56
CA ALA A 267 -3.70 -20.19 10.99
C ALA A 267 -3.59 -19.21 12.17
N GLY A 268 -4.33 -18.11 12.12
CA GLY A 268 -4.36 -17.08 13.17
C GLY A 268 -3.33 -15.94 13.00
N VAL A 269 -2.27 -16.12 12.22
CA VAL A 269 -1.22 -15.08 12.03
C VAL A 269 -1.59 -14.10 10.93
N ASN A 270 -2.11 -14.56 9.80
CA ASN A 270 -2.55 -13.73 8.68
C ASN A 270 -4.05 -13.91 8.42
N THR A 271 -4.87 -13.17 9.16
CA THR A 271 -6.34 -13.24 9.07
C THR A 271 -6.95 -12.08 8.30
N THR A 272 -6.14 -11.09 7.87
CA THR A 272 -6.65 -9.95 7.10
C THR A 272 -7.17 -10.42 5.73
N GLU A 273 -8.25 -9.82 5.27
CA GLU A 273 -8.83 -10.13 3.97
C GLU A 273 -7.82 -10.01 2.83
N ARG A 274 -6.99 -8.96 2.85
CA ARG A 274 -5.93 -8.72 1.87
C ARG A 274 -4.87 -9.83 1.86
N ALA A 275 -4.44 -10.32 3.02
CA ALA A 275 -3.48 -11.43 3.11
C ALA A 275 -4.08 -12.74 2.57
N LEU A 276 -5.34 -13.04 2.91
CA LEU A 276 -6.02 -14.22 2.40
C LEU A 276 -6.27 -14.15 0.89
N GLU A 277 -6.57 -12.97 0.37
CA GLU A 277 -6.71 -12.72 -1.06
C GLU A 277 -5.40 -12.97 -1.81
N MET A 278 -4.29 -12.45 -1.30
CA MET A 278 -2.96 -12.73 -1.85
C MET A 278 -2.63 -14.23 -1.82
N LEU A 279 -2.76 -14.85 -0.65
CA LEU A 279 -2.40 -16.26 -0.47
C LEU A 279 -3.25 -17.24 -1.29
N THR A 280 -4.46 -16.83 -1.68
CA THR A 280 -5.32 -17.60 -2.59
C THR A 280 -4.73 -17.67 -4.01
N GLN A 281 -3.92 -16.69 -4.40
CA GLN A 281 -3.35 -16.56 -5.73
C GLN A 281 -1.92 -17.12 -5.85
N VAL A 282 -1.28 -17.46 -4.72
CA VAL A 282 0.12 -17.91 -4.70
C VAL A 282 0.24 -19.34 -5.18
N HIS A 283 0.81 -19.54 -6.36
CA HIS A 283 1.08 -20.87 -6.95
C HIS A 283 2.57 -21.24 -6.89
N GLU A 284 3.44 -20.25 -6.95
CA GLU A 284 4.89 -20.43 -6.97
C GLU A 284 5.56 -19.53 -5.93
N ILE A 285 6.72 -19.95 -5.45
CA ILE A 285 7.61 -19.15 -4.63
C ILE A 285 9.03 -19.22 -5.20
N ARG A 286 9.63 -18.04 -5.39
CA ARG A 286 11.05 -17.92 -5.71
C ARG A 286 11.78 -17.28 -4.55
N ALA A 287 12.89 -17.87 -4.14
CA ALA A 287 13.69 -17.35 -3.04
C ALA A 287 15.14 -17.16 -3.49
N THR A 288 15.72 -16.03 -3.08
CA THR A 288 17.13 -15.71 -3.26
C THR A 288 17.77 -15.61 -1.87
N PRO A 289 18.56 -16.61 -1.47
CA PRO A 289 19.33 -16.54 -0.24
C PRO A 289 20.37 -15.42 -0.29
N THR A 290 20.62 -14.78 0.86
CA THR A 290 21.68 -13.78 1.05
C THR A 290 22.59 -14.16 2.20
N ALA A 291 23.77 -13.58 2.27
CA ALA A 291 24.70 -13.88 3.35
C ALA A 291 24.20 -13.32 4.70
N THR A 292 23.50 -12.20 4.69
CA THR A 292 23.01 -11.51 5.90
C THR A 292 21.57 -11.00 5.74
N ALA A 293 20.92 -10.75 6.86
CA ALA A 293 19.59 -10.14 6.87
C ALA A 293 19.62 -8.68 6.39
N LEU A 294 20.73 -7.99 6.56
CA LEU A 294 20.92 -6.65 6.02
C LEU A 294 20.94 -6.66 4.49
N GLU A 295 21.67 -7.59 3.87
CA GLU A 295 21.67 -7.74 2.40
C GLU A 295 20.28 -8.11 1.88
N ALA A 296 19.55 -8.99 2.59
CA ALA A 296 18.15 -9.28 2.25
C ALA A 296 17.27 -8.02 2.26
N ALA A 297 17.46 -7.13 3.21
CA ALA A 297 16.68 -5.90 3.30
C ALA A 297 16.97 -4.90 2.16
N LEU A 298 18.23 -4.81 1.74
CA LEU A 298 18.60 -3.98 0.60
C LEU A 298 18.05 -4.53 -0.71
N LEU A 299 18.14 -5.85 -0.92
CA LEU A 299 17.61 -6.52 -2.10
C LEU A 299 16.07 -6.42 -2.17
N GLU A 300 15.38 -6.64 -1.04
CA GLU A 300 13.92 -6.44 -0.95
C GLU A 300 13.51 -5.03 -1.39
N ASN A 301 14.20 -4.00 -0.88
CA ASN A 301 13.91 -2.61 -1.23
C ASN A 301 14.06 -2.34 -2.74
N GLU A 302 15.11 -2.88 -3.35
CA GLU A 302 15.37 -2.74 -4.77
C GLU A 302 14.32 -3.46 -5.63
N GLU A 303 13.97 -4.68 -5.28
CA GLU A 303 12.98 -5.47 -6.01
C GLU A 303 11.56 -4.93 -5.88
N ILE A 304 11.14 -4.47 -4.69
CA ILE A 304 9.83 -3.83 -4.55
C ILE A 304 9.70 -2.64 -5.49
N LYS A 305 10.74 -1.82 -5.63
CA LYS A 305 10.72 -0.65 -6.51
C LYS A 305 10.78 -0.98 -8.00
N SER A 306 11.51 -2.02 -8.37
CA SER A 306 11.64 -2.41 -9.78
C SER A 306 10.44 -3.19 -10.29
N ILE A 307 9.76 -3.96 -9.42
CA ILE A 307 8.66 -4.86 -9.78
C ILE A 307 7.30 -4.22 -9.50
N ASP A 308 7.19 -3.33 -8.52
CA ASP A 308 5.95 -2.72 -8.01
C ASP A 308 4.84 -3.74 -7.67
N PRO A 309 5.09 -4.70 -6.76
CA PRO A 309 4.17 -5.81 -6.54
C PRO A 309 2.86 -5.35 -5.88
N PRO A 310 1.68 -5.81 -6.33
CA PRO A 310 0.38 -5.27 -5.92
C PRO A 310 0.02 -5.47 -4.44
N TYR A 311 0.68 -6.38 -3.73
CA TYR A 311 0.41 -6.64 -2.32
C TYR A 311 1.44 -6.04 -1.36
N ASN A 312 2.51 -5.43 -1.86
CA ASN A 312 3.36 -4.59 -1.03
C ASN A 312 2.63 -3.27 -0.70
N ILE A 313 2.80 -2.77 0.52
CA ILE A 313 2.22 -1.48 0.97
C ILE A 313 3.35 -0.48 1.22
N GLN A 314 4.48 -0.96 1.71
CA GLN A 314 5.66 -0.17 2.00
C GLN A 314 6.62 -0.20 0.81
N LEU A 315 7.39 0.87 0.64
CA LEU A 315 8.44 0.99 -0.37
C LEU A 315 7.95 1.08 -1.83
N LEU A 316 6.65 1.13 -2.08
CA LEU A 316 6.11 1.39 -3.42
C LEU A 316 6.55 2.78 -3.91
N ASP A 317 6.82 2.90 -5.20
CA ASP A 317 7.02 4.18 -5.88
C ASP A 317 5.66 4.90 -6.05
N GLY A 318 5.13 5.42 -4.96
CA GLY A 318 4.01 6.35 -5.02
C GLY A 318 4.53 7.79 -5.03
N ASP A 319 3.65 8.79 -5.19
CA ASP A 319 3.87 10.25 -5.28
C ASP A 319 4.69 10.90 -4.15
N ARG A 320 5.67 10.22 -3.59
CA ARG A 320 6.50 10.68 -2.49
C ARG A 320 7.86 11.09 -3.00
N ASN A 321 8.03 12.39 -3.25
CA ASN A 321 9.33 12.98 -3.53
C ASN A 321 10.19 13.09 -2.26
N THR A 322 11.50 13.22 -2.44
CA THR A 322 12.41 13.77 -1.41
C THR A 322 12.34 15.29 -1.46
N TRP A 323 12.51 15.91 -0.30
CA TRP A 323 12.35 17.35 -0.18
C TRP A 323 13.59 17.99 0.44
N PHE A 324 13.94 19.16 -0.04
CA PHE A 324 15.06 19.96 0.42
C PHE A 324 14.58 21.36 0.80
N PHE A 325 15.02 21.83 1.95
CA PHE A 325 14.66 23.14 2.47
C PHE A 325 15.84 24.10 2.39
N ASP A 326 15.53 25.39 2.35
CA ASP A 326 16.49 26.45 2.54
C ASP A 326 17.01 26.48 4.00
N ARG A 327 17.97 27.38 4.28
CA ARG A 327 18.54 27.50 5.63
C ARG A 327 17.51 27.91 6.68
N GLY A 328 16.53 28.71 6.30
CA GLY A 328 15.44 29.20 7.15
C GLY A 328 14.33 28.18 7.39
N LEU A 329 14.27 27.13 6.60
CA LEU A 329 13.15 26.17 6.50
C LEU A 329 11.86 26.81 5.96
N ASP A 330 11.97 27.92 5.23
CA ASP A 330 10.83 28.73 4.76
C ASP A 330 10.38 28.35 3.35
N SER A 331 11.32 27.97 2.50
CA SER A 331 11.06 27.48 1.15
C SER A 331 11.48 26.02 0.99
N VAL A 332 10.89 25.34 0.00
CA VAL A 332 11.11 23.91 -0.25
C VAL A 332 11.20 23.63 -1.73
N ALA A 333 12.12 22.72 -2.10
CA ALA A 333 12.30 22.22 -3.46
C ALA A 333 12.31 20.67 -3.48
N ALA A 334 11.93 20.08 -4.60
CA ALA A 334 11.96 18.63 -4.81
C ALA A 334 13.39 18.09 -5.05
N SER A 335 14.33 18.98 -5.40
CA SER A 335 15.76 18.66 -5.59
C SER A 335 16.61 19.66 -4.84
N ALA A 336 17.85 19.26 -4.48
CA ALA A 336 18.80 20.17 -3.87
C ALA A 336 19.35 21.17 -4.91
N ASP A 337 19.43 22.43 -4.52
CA ASP A 337 20.05 23.53 -5.26
C ASP A 337 20.95 24.40 -4.35
N GLU A 338 21.42 25.55 -4.82
CA GLU A 338 22.25 26.44 -4.01
C GLU A 338 21.56 26.96 -2.75
N SER A 339 20.26 27.15 -2.79
CA SER A 339 19.45 27.68 -1.70
C SER A 339 18.86 26.58 -0.82
N HIS A 340 18.52 25.42 -1.39
CA HIS A 340 17.81 24.33 -0.70
C HIS A 340 18.77 23.15 -0.42
N ARG A 341 19.50 23.23 0.71
CA ARG A 341 20.50 22.23 1.12
C ARG A 341 20.18 21.50 2.41
N ARG A 342 19.00 21.69 3.00
CA ARG A 342 18.55 20.94 4.19
C ARG A 342 17.63 19.80 3.78
N GLY A 343 18.23 18.66 3.49
CA GLY A 343 17.57 17.43 3.05
C GLY A 343 18.60 16.34 2.78
N PRO A 344 18.17 15.19 2.26
CA PRO A 344 16.82 14.82 1.80
C PRO A 344 15.85 14.52 2.95
N LEU A 345 14.61 15.02 2.87
CA LEU A 345 13.54 14.79 3.83
C LEU A 345 12.36 14.06 3.16
N PRO A 346 11.61 13.22 3.91
CA PRO A 346 10.55 12.38 3.32
C PRO A 346 9.24 13.12 3.03
N SER A 347 9.07 14.35 3.54
CA SER A 347 7.84 15.12 3.41
C SER A 347 8.11 16.60 3.61
N THR A 348 7.32 17.45 2.96
CA THR A 348 7.30 18.91 3.21
C THR A 348 6.88 19.27 4.63
N TYR A 349 6.24 18.35 5.34
CA TYR A 349 5.82 18.53 6.73
C TYR A 349 6.89 18.13 7.76
N SER A 350 8.01 17.55 7.32
CA SER A 350 9.04 16.96 8.20
C SER A 350 9.60 17.92 9.25
N VAL A 351 9.71 19.19 8.94
CA VAL A 351 10.35 20.23 9.80
C VAL A 351 9.39 21.32 10.24
N ARG A 352 8.07 21.13 10.04
CA ARG A 352 7.07 22.15 10.34
C ARG A 352 7.09 22.65 11.79
N ALA A 353 7.34 21.76 12.77
CA ALA A 353 7.42 22.13 14.18
C ALA A 353 8.65 23.01 14.46
N VAL A 354 9.80 22.67 13.89
CA VAL A 354 11.03 23.48 14.00
C VAL A 354 10.82 24.87 13.40
N ARG A 355 10.20 24.93 12.24
CA ARG A 355 9.86 26.19 11.55
C ARG A 355 8.92 27.06 12.38
N ALA A 356 7.84 26.47 12.90
CA ALA A 356 6.86 27.20 13.71
C ALA A 356 7.49 27.76 15.00
N LEU A 357 8.29 26.94 15.71
CA LEU A 357 8.99 27.36 16.93
C LEU A 357 10.00 28.49 16.65
N ARG A 358 10.68 28.42 15.52
CA ARG A 358 11.60 29.48 15.09
C ARG A 358 10.87 30.80 14.83
N ALA A 359 9.76 30.76 14.08
CA ALA A 359 8.94 31.94 13.78
C ALA A 359 8.38 32.55 15.07
N LEU A 360 7.86 31.74 15.99
CA LEU A 360 7.39 32.21 17.31
C LEU A 360 8.50 32.88 18.13
N ALA A 361 9.70 32.30 18.13
CA ALA A 361 10.84 32.84 18.87
C ALA A 361 11.37 34.16 18.25
N SER A 362 11.24 34.35 16.93
CA SER A 362 11.60 35.58 16.24
C SER A 362 10.58 36.72 16.38
N GLY A 363 9.46 36.47 17.08
CA GLY A 363 8.37 37.44 17.21
C GLY A 363 7.47 37.55 15.98
N ASP A 364 7.74 36.75 14.94
CA ASP A 364 6.85 36.61 13.80
C ASP A 364 5.62 35.81 14.25
N ALA A 365 4.45 36.44 14.28
CA ALA A 365 3.21 35.72 14.58
C ALA A 365 2.95 34.71 13.43
N PRO A 366 3.18 33.42 13.63
CA PRO A 366 2.83 32.47 12.60
C PRO A 366 1.33 32.55 12.35
N SER A 367 0.91 32.50 11.08
CA SER A 367 -0.52 32.46 10.76
C SER A 367 -1.18 31.33 11.55
N ALA A 368 -2.45 31.48 11.93
CA ALA A 368 -3.20 30.45 12.65
C ALA A 368 -3.10 29.08 11.93
N LEU A 369 -3.02 29.10 10.59
CA LEU A 369 -2.80 27.92 9.75
C LEU A 369 -1.42 27.27 9.96
N LEU A 370 -0.37 28.05 10.22
CA LEU A 370 0.98 27.55 10.49
C LEU A 370 1.08 26.99 11.90
N ARG A 371 0.42 27.64 12.88
CA ARG A 371 0.28 27.12 14.25
C ARG A 371 -0.46 25.78 14.25
N ALA A 372 -1.61 25.71 13.59
CA ALA A 372 -2.41 24.49 13.47
C ALA A 372 -1.64 23.38 12.72
N ARG A 373 -1.03 23.67 11.58
CA ARG A 373 -0.26 22.69 10.80
C ARG A 373 1.06 22.24 11.44
N ALA A 374 1.67 23.06 12.27
CA ALA A 374 2.86 22.66 13.04
C ALA A 374 2.56 21.60 14.10
N LEU A 375 1.33 21.57 14.57
CA LEU A 375 0.85 20.80 15.70
C LEU A 375 -0.30 19.88 15.26
N SER A 376 -0.07 18.96 14.31
CA SER A 376 -1.11 18.19 13.61
C SER A 376 -2.10 17.43 14.48
N THR A 377 -1.73 17.14 15.71
CA THR A 377 -2.64 16.58 16.71
C THR A 377 -3.52 17.68 17.35
N ILE A 378 -3.12 18.93 17.27
CA ILE A 378 -3.87 20.09 17.79
C ILE A 378 -4.83 20.67 16.72
N GLU A 379 -4.65 20.36 15.42
CA GLU A 379 -5.60 20.77 14.35
C GLU A 379 -7.03 20.27 14.58
N ARG A 380 -7.22 19.13 15.22
CA ARG A 380 -8.53 18.62 15.62
C ARG A 380 -9.07 19.22 16.92
N TRP A 381 -8.20 19.82 17.72
CA TRP A 381 -8.45 20.18 19.11
C TRP A 381 -7.75 21.50 19.44
N ALA A 382 -7.85 22.54 18.57
CA ALA A 382 -7.20 23.81 18.82
C ALA A 382 -7.34 24.19 20.30
N PRO A 383 -6.25 24.16 21.09
CA PRO A 383 -6.32 24.61 22.46
C PRO A 383 -6.76 26.06 22.45
N ASP A 384 -7.44 26.47 23.49
CA ASP A 384 -7.68 27.86 23.77
C ASP A 384 -6.37 28.63 23.52
N GLU A 385 -6.42 29.79 22.87
CA GLU A 385 -5.22 30.58 22.57
C GLU A 385 -4.42 30.92 23.82
N LEU A 386 -5.09 31.07 24.98
CA LEU A 386 -4.48 31.27 26.29
C LEU A 386 -3.63 30.06 26.71
N VAL A 387 -4.17 28.85 26.62
CA VAL A 387 -3.46 27.61 26.98
C VAL A 387 -2.25 27.39 26.09
N PHE A 388 -2.38 27.66 24.78
CA PHE A 388 -1.25 27.60 23.86
C PHE A 388 -0.20 28.65 24.21
N GLY A 389 -0.61 29.89 24.47
CA GLY A 389 0.28 31.00 24.82
C GLY A 389 1.10 30.70 26.08
N GLU A 390 0.48 30.22 27.14
CA GLU A 390 1.17 29.81 28.37
C GLU A 390 2.13 28.63 28.13
N GLY A 391 1.72 27.62 27.40
CA GLY A 391 2.56 26.47 27.08
C GLY A 391 3.79 26.88 26.25
N TYR A 392 3.63 27.77 25.28
CA TYR A 392 4.77 28.31 24.55
C TYR A 392 5.67 29.20 25.40
N GLN A 393 5.12 30.01 26.31
CA GLN A 393 5.93 30.83 27.23
C GLN A 393 6.82 29.94 28.10
N ARG A 394 6.28 28.85 28.67
CA ARG A 394 7.05 27.84 29.42
C ARG A 394 8.15 27.20 28.57
N PHE A 395 7.83 26.90 27.32
CA PHE A 395 8.82 26.37 26.35
C PHE A 395 9.95 27.38 26.12
N ALA A 396 9.61 28.64 25.83
CA ALA A 396 10.58 29.69 25.58
C ALA A 396 11.48 30.01 26.77
N GLU A 397 10.93 29.97 28.01
CA GLU A 397 11.68 30.12 29.26
C GLU A 397 12.62 28.96 29.48
N ARG A 398 12.10 27.72 29.40
CA ARG A 398 12.88 26.49 29.61
C ARG A 398 14.09 26.38 28.67
N HIS A 399 13.95 26.81 27.45
CA HIS A 399 14.97 26.67 26.42
C HIS A 399 15.71 27.98 26.06
N GLY A 400 15.53 29.05 26.86
CA GLY A 400 16.33 30.28 26.77
C GLY A 400 16.07 31.10 25.48
N LEU A 401 14.83 31.08 24.96
CA LEU A 401 14.49 31.75 23.71
C LEU A 401 14.02 33.20 23.89
N ARG A 402 13.72 33.64 25.12
CA ARG A 402 13.23 35.01 25.39
C ARG A 402 14.33 36.04 25.11
N GLY A 403 14.04 36.98 24.22
CA GLY A 403 14.95 38.06 23.86
C GLY A 403 16.18 37.64 23.04
N ALA A 404 16.22 36.41 22.57
CA ALA A 404 17.31 35.91 21.76
C ALA A 404 17.23 36.43 20.32
N GLY A 405 18.38 36.86 19.77
CA GLY A 405 18.47 37.21 18.35
C GLY A 405 18.41 35.99 17.43
N PRO A 406 18.18 36.17 16.10
CA PRO A 406 17.93 35.07 15.17
C PRO A 406 18.99 33.94 15.17
N ALA A 407 20.27 34.30 15.23
CA ALA A 407 21.37 33.33 15.28
C ALA A 407 21.42 32.57 16.61
N GLU A 408 21.01 33.20 17.71
CA GLU A 408 20.92 32.59 19.04
C GLU A 408 19.73 31.64 19.10
N ILE A 409 18.57 32.01 18.54
CA ILE A 409 17.39 31.15 18.45
C ILE A 409 17.74 29.81 17.78
N ASP A 410 18.44 29.83 16.65
CA ASP A 410 18.86 28.60 15.96
C ASP A 410 19.78 27.74 16.82
N ARG A 411 20.70 28.36 17.60
CA ARG A 411 21.59 27.64 18.52
C ARG A 411 20.82 27.02 19.70
N GLN A 412 19.91 27.77 20.32
CA GLN A 412 19.12 27.32 21.46
C GLN A 412 18.15 26.21 21.07
N LEU A 413 17.43 26.34 19.95
CA LEU A 413 16.57 25.26 19.44
C LEU A 413 17.37 23.99 19.11
N SER A 414 18.55 24.12 18.52
CA SER A 414 19.41 22.96 18.23
C SER A 414 19.99 22.33 19.49
N ARG A 415 20.26 23.12 20.53
CA ARG A 415 20.69 22.64 21.84
C ARG A 415 19.56 21.91 22.55
N ALA A 416 18.40 22.55 22.66
CA ALA A 416 17.20 21.97 23.27
C ALA A 416 16.81 20.62 22.62
N ALA A 417 16.79 20.56 21.28
CA ALA A 417 16.52 19.34 20.57
C ALA A 417 17.50 18.21 20.92
N ARG A 418 18.79 18.49 21.04
CA ARG A 418 19.79 17.49 21.43
C ARG A 418 19.63 17.02 22.86
N GLU A 419 19.32 17.91 23.78
CA GLU A 419 19.07 17.60 25.19
C GLU A 419 17.83 16.71 25.32
N LEU A 420 16.71 17.08 24.65
CA LEU A 420 15.48 16.31 24.62
C LEU A 420 15.69 14.89 24.05
N LEU A 421 16.44 14.77 22.98
CA LEU A 421 16.77 13.47 22.37
C LEU A 421 17.74 12.65 23.27
N ALA A 422 18.60 13.27 24.05
CA ALA A 422 19.51 12.59 24.96
C ALA A 422 18.79 12.05 26.21
N THR A 423 17.80 12.77 26.74
CA THR A 423 17.02 12.39 27.92
C THR A 423 15.91 11.39 27.61
N GLY A 424 15.61 11.15 26.32
CA GLY A 424 14.51 10.31 25.86
C GLY A 424 13.18 11.04 26.08
N VAL A 425 12.73 11.79 25.08
CA VAL A 425 11.31 12.18 25.03
C VAL A 425 10.55 10.87 24.84
N GLU A 426 9.70 10.49 25.82
CA GLU A 426 8.86 9.30 25.70
C GLU A 426 8.17 9.34 24.33
N GLU A 427 8.53 8.38 23.47
CA GLU A 427 7.77 8.13 22.25
C GLU A 427 6.34 7.81 22.72
N ALA A 428 5.38 8.65 22.34
CA ALA A 428 4.00 8.23 22.46
C ALA A 428 3.87 6.90 21.72
N PRO A 429 3.25 5.86 22.32
CA PRO A 429 3.08 4.59 21.66
C PRO A 429 2.46 4.84 20.28
N ALA A 430 2.96 4.16 19.26
CA ALA A 430 2.57 4.32 17.85
C ALA A 430 1.05 4.08 17.58
N GLY A 431 0.24 3.93 18.61
CA GLY A 431 -1.21 3.76 18.63
C GLY A 431 -2.03 5.02 18.93
N ASP A 432 -1.44 6.11 19.42
CA ASP A 432 -2.21 7.30 19.82
C ASP A 432 -2.64 8.21 18.64
N GLU A 433 -2.13 7.99 17.43
CA GLU A 433 -2.70 8.63 16.23
C GLU A 433 -4.06 8.03 15.84
N ALA A 434 -4.43 6.87 16.37
CA ALA A 434 -5.69 6.17 16.09
C ALA A 434 -6.74 6.34 17.20
N SER A 435 -6.43 6.94 18.35
CA SER A 435 -7.42 7.23 19.38
C SER A 435 -8.31 8.36 18.89
N SER A 436 -9.52 8.02 18.46
CA SER A 436 -10.61 8.96 18.12
C SER A 436 -11.19 9.66 19.38
N ALA A 437 -10.68 9.38 20.56
CA ALA A 437 -11.11 10.00 21.78
C ALA A 437 -10.51 11.40 21.93
N ARG A 438 -11.37 12.40 22.05
CA ARG A 438 -11.01 13.78 22.37
C ARG A 438 -10.29 13.78 23.72
N PRO A 439 -9.06 14.35 23.84
CA PRO A 439 -8.45 14.51 25.16
C PRO A 439 -9.36 15.41 25.99
N ASP A 440 -9.68 15.00 27.21
CA ASP A 440 -10.65 15.69 28.06
C ASP A 440 -10.25 17.13 28.41
N SER A 441 -8.97 17.48 28.34
CA SER A 441 -8.48 18.86 28.43
C SER A 441 -7.06 19.03 27.91
N TRP A 442 -6.74 20.20 27.36
CA TRP A 442 -5.39 20.69 27.13
C TRP A 442 -4.98 21.58 28.30
N ASP A 443 -3.76 21.40 28.81
CA ASP A 443 -3.11 22.25 29.80
C ASP A 443 -1.76 22.78 29.22
N PRO A 444 -1.19 23.85 29.77
CA PRO A 444 0.07 24.42 29.30
C PRO A 444 1.25 23.44 29.31
N GLU A 445 1.27 22.48 30.24
CA GLU A 445 2.33 21.48 30.34
C GLU A 445 2.22 20.42 29.22
N ARG A 446 1.01 20.07 28.81
CA ARG A 446 0.77 19.18 27.67
C ARG A 446 1.17 19.85 26.36
N VAL A 447 0.89 21.15 26.20
CA VAL A 447 1.36 21.95 25.06
C VAL A 447 2.88 21.96 25.03
N LEU A 448 3.55 22.26 26.14
CA LEU A 448 5.00 22.26 26.27
C LEU A 448 5.60 20.92 25.80
N ARG A 449 5.13 19.79 26.35
CA ARG A 449 5.61 18.45 25.95
C ARG A 449 5.40 18.16 24.47
N HIS A 450 4.33 18.68 23.88
CA HIS A 450 4.06 18.52 22.45
C HIS A 450 5.03 19.35 21.58
N LEU A 451 5.34 20.58 21.99
CA LEU A 451 6.33 21.43 21.32
C LEU A 451 7.74 20.80 21.39
N GLU A 452 8.12 20.27 22.55
CA GLU A 452 9.39 19.56 22.76
C GLU A 452 9.50 18.31 21.87
N ARG A 453 8.43 17.50 21.78
CA ARG A 453 8.39 16.33 20.88
C ARG A 453 8.52 16.75 19.41
N GLY A 454 7.78 17.77 19.01
CA GLY A 454 7.85 18.31 17.64
C GLY A 454 9.25 18.81 17.27
N LEU A 455 9.91 19.52 18.19
CA LEU A 455 11.28 20.00 18.03
C LEU A 455 12.27 18.82 17.91
N ALA A 456 12.19 17.87 18.82
CA ALA A 456 13.06 16.69 18.84
C ALA A 456 12.92 15.88 17.55
N HIS A 457 11.69 15.60 17.12
CA HIS A 457 11.40 14.86 15.89
C HIS A 457 11.92 15.57 14.64
N GLY A 458 11.63 16.86 14.48
CA GLY A 458 12.11 17.64 13.33
C GLY A 458 13.65 17.70 13.27
N HIS A 459 14.31 17.88 14.41
CA HIS A 459 15.77 17.85 14.51
C HIS A 459 16.35 16.46 14.14
N GLN A 460 15.72 15.40 14.63
CA GLN A 460 16.09 14.01 14.28
C GLN A 460 16.04 13.78 12.75
N LEU A 461 14.99 14.25 12.09
CA LEU A 461 14.88 14.13 10.64
C LEU A 461 15.98 14.90 9.89
N LEU A 462 16.35 16.09 10.35
CA LEU A 462 17.48 16.87 9.78
C LEU A 462 18.83 16.17 10.00
N GLN A 463 19.07 15.57 11.16
CA GLN A 463 20.28 14.80 11.42
C GLN A 463 20.31 13.52 10.55
N ARG A 464 19.18 12.83 10.42
CA ARG A 464 19.03 11.69 9.51
C ARG A 464 19.39 12.06 8.07
N ALA A 465 18.85 13.16 7.56
CA ALA A 465 19.15 13.65 6.21
C ALA A 465 20.66 13.83 6.00
N ARG A 466 21.34 14.44 6.99
CA ARG A 466 22.81 14.62 6.95
C ARG A 466 23.55 13.28 6.93
N TRP A 467 23.11 12.31 7.73
CA TRP A 467 23.66 10.96 7.75
C TRP A 467 23.50 10.24 6.42
N LEU A 468 22.33 10.29 5.80
CA LEU A 468 22.10 9.68 4.50
C LEU A 468 23.07 10.26 3.44
N CYS A 469 23.33 11.58 3.48
CA CYS A 469 24.33 12.19 2.61
C CYS A 469 25.76 11.68 2.88
N LEU A 470 26.13 11.39 4.14
CA LEU A 470 27.43 10.81 4.47
C LEU A 470 27.57 9.36 3.97
N LEU A 471 26.50 8.58 4.03
CA LEU A 471 26.47 7.18 3.57
C LEU A 471 26.42 7.03 2.05
N HIS A 472 26.15 8.10 1.32
CA HIS A 472 26.00 8.09 -0.14
C HIS A 472 27.21 7.48 -0.87
N ASP A 473 28.43 7.72 -0.37
CA ASP A 473 29.64 7.02 -0.76
C ASP A 473 30.33 6.52 0.51
N SER A 474 30.24 5.23 0.78
CA SER A 474 30.76 4.62 2.01
C SER A 474 31.19 3.16 1.77
N ASN A 475 32.10 2.69 2.59
CA ASN A 475 32.37 1.28 2.77
C ASN A 475 31.99 0.91 4.21
N ILE A 476 31.26 -0.18 4.37
CA ILE A 476 30.71 -0.63 5.65
C ILE A 476 31.22 -2.03 5.91
N VAL A 477 32.04 -2.21 6.94
CA VAL A 477 32.44 -3.51 7.43
C VAL A 477 31.62 -3.80 8.68
N PHE A 478 30.88 -4.88 8.68
CA PHE A 478 29.99 -5.25 9.79
C PHE A 478 29.99 -6.75 10.05
N ARG A 479 29.54 -7.11 11.24
CA ARG A 479 29.37 -8.49 11.70
C ARG A 479 28.07 -8.61 12.47
N GLU A 480 27.21 -9.54 12.07
CA GLU A 480 25.93 -9.80 12.75
C GLU A 480 26.14 -10.77 13.93
N GLY A 481 25.64 -10.38 15.12
CA GLY A 481 25.58 -11.20 16.33
C GLY A 481 26.92 -11.89 16.65
N SER A 482 26.86 -13.18 16.88
CA SER A 482 28.01 -14.04 17.19
C SER A 482 28.74 -14.60 15.96
N SER A 483 28.43 -14.15 14.74
CA SER A 483 29.12 -14.59 13.53
C SER A 483 30.61 -14.26 13.62
N GLU A 484 31.48 -15.20 13.26
CA GLU A 484 32.92 -14.97 13.17
C GLU A 484 33.30 -14.23 11.87
N ARG A 485 32.41 -14.23 10.88
CA ARG A 485 32.64 -13.63 9.56
C ARG A 485 32.16 -12.19 9.53
N SER A 486 33.02 -11.30 9.06
CA SER A 486 32.64 -9.93 8.75
C SER A 486 32.33 -9.77 7.27
N ARG A 487 31.38 -8.88 6.98
CA ARG A 487 30.95 -8.53 5.62
C ARG A 487 31.35 -7.10 5.28
N LEU A 488 31.78 -6.91 4.06
CA LEU A 488 31.99 -5.59 3.46
C LEU A 488 30.85 -5.28 2.50
N LEU A 489 30.25 -4.11 2.67
CA LEU A 489 29.35 -3.49 1.69
C LEU A 489 30.00 -2.23 1.14
N SER A 490 30.04 -2.09 -0.17
CA SER A 490 30.52 -0.90 -0.85
C SER A 490 29.35 -0.13 -1.46
N ILE A 491 29.10 1.07 -0.93
CA ILE A 491 28.04 1.97 -1.41
C ILE A 491 28.67 3.05 -2.27
N ARG A 492 28.16 3.26 -3.48
CA ARG A 492 28.57 4.34 -4.40
C ARG A 492 27.33 4.98 -5.00
N ALA A 493 27.29 6.30 -4.95
CA ALA A 493 26.14 7.08 -5.41
C ALA A 493 24.80 6.59 -4.80
N GLY A 494 24.82 6.16 -3.52
CA GLY A 494 23.68 5.64 -2.81
C GLY A 494 23.23 4.23 -3.22
N SER A 495 23.97 3.54 -4.08
CA SER A 495 23.69 2.17 -4.53
C SER A 495 24.72 1.18 -3.98
N LEU A 496 24.26 -0.03 -3.65
CA LEU A 496 25.16 -1.14 -3.29
C LEU A 496 25.82 -1.65 -4.57
N ILE A 497 27.16 -1.56 -4.63
CA ILE A 497 27.95 -2.00 -5.80
C ILE A 497 28.73 -3.29 -5.54
N ASP A 498 29.01 -3.61 -4.27
CA ASP A 498 29.73 -4.82 -3.88
C ASP A 498 29.31 -5.28 -2.48
N ALA A 499 29.20 -6.59 -2.29
CA ALA A 499 28.90 -7.24 -1.02
C ALA A 499 29.70 -8.55 -0.92
N ARG A 500 30.69 -8.60 -0.03
CA ARG A 500 31.58 -9.76 0.10
C ARG A 500 32.07 -10.00 1.52
N ASP A 501 32.61 -11.17 1.77
CA ASP A 501 33.34 -11.46 3.00
C ASP A 501 34.62 -10.62 3.03
N ALA A 502 34.94 -10.07 4.19
CA ALA A 502 36.16 -9.28 4.41
C ALA A 502 36.59 -9.41 5.88
N PRO A 503 37.88 -9.43 6.18
CA PRO A 503 38.34 -9.36 7.56
C PRO A 503 37.91 -8.06 8.23
N ALA A 504 37.74 -8.11 9.56
CA ALA A 504 37.25 -6.96 10.32
C ALA A 504 38.20 -5.71 10.19
N ASP A 505 39.46 -5.94 9.96
CA ASP A 505 40.52 -4.94 9.79
C ASP A 505 40.87 -4.67 8.31
N ALA A 506 40.07 -5.14 7.36
CA ALA A 506 40.33 -4.99 5.94
C ALA A 506 40.79 -3.57 5.58
N ALA A 507 41.92 -3.47 4.90
CA ALA A 507 42.36 -2.24 4.26
C ALA A 507 41.51 -2.00 3.00
N LEU A 508 40.86 -0.85 2.95
CA LEU A 508 39.96 -0.50 1.84
C LEU A 508 40.50 0.65 1.03
N GLU A 509 40.15 0.65 -0.24
CA GLU A 509 40.50 1.74 -1.14
C GLU A 509 39.89 3.09 -0.65
N ARG A 510 40.57 4.18 -1.02
CA ARG A 510 40.06 5.52 -0.74
C ARG A 510 38.74 5.77 -1.49
N LEU A 511 37.76 6.30 -0.78
CA LEU A 511 36.51 6.69 -1.41
C LEU A 511 36.69 7.89 -2.34
N PRO A 512 35.92 7.98 -3.42
CA PRO A 512 35.90 9.17 -4.26
C PRO A 512 35.46 10.38 -3.43
N TYR A 513 36.11 11.51 -3.68
CA TYR A 513 35.68 12.76 -3.06
C TYR A 513 34.47 13.30 -3.79
N ARG A 514 33.40 13.53 -3.04
CA ARG A 514 32.19 14.27 -3.48
C ARG A 514 31.87 15.30 -2.41
N SER A 515 31.59 16.51 -2.82
CA SER A 515 31.09 17.57 -1.94
C SER A 515 29.67 17.19 -1.39
N LEU A 516 29.26 17.83 -0.32
CA LEU A 516 27.91 17.64 0.20
C LEU A 516 26.85 18.03 -0.84
N ALA A 517 27.07 19.09 -1.60
CA ALA A 517 26.17 19.55 -2.65
C ALA A 517 25.99 18.49 -3.76
N GLU A 518 27.08 17.89 -4.25
CA GLU A 518 27.03 16.82 -5.26
C GLU A 518 26.28 15.58 -4.74
N ARG A 519 26.48 15.21 -3.48
CA ARG A 519 25.75 14.10 -2.86
C ARG A 519 24.26 14.41 -2.76
N GLN A 520 23.90 15.63 -2.34
CA GLN A 520 22.51 16.05 -2.24
C GLN A 520 21.80 16.13 -3.59
N ALA A 521 22.47 16.68 -4.61
CA ALA A 521 21.92 16.76 -5.96
C ALA A 521 21.63 15.38 -6.58
N ALA A 522 22.35 14.35 -6.14
CA ALA A 522 22.14 12.99 -6.61
C ALA A 522 21.00 12.23 -5.90
N PHE A 523 20.40 12.81 -4.86
CA PHE A 523 19.34 12.11 -4.12
C PHE A 523 18.02 12.09 -4.88
N ASP A 524 17.48 10.90 -5.03
CA ASP A 524 16.11 10.61 -5.39
C ASP A 524 15.43 9.77 -4.29
N ARG A 525 14.17 9.46 -4.46
CA ARG A 525 13.42 8.67 -3.50
C ARG A 525 13.99 7.26 -3.33
N ALA A 526 14.44 6.64 -4.39
CA ALA A 526 15.01 5.29 -4.35
C ALA A 526 16.27 5.22 -3.48
N ARG A 527 17.18 6.20 -3.66
CA ARG A 527 18.40 6.32 -2.83
C ARG A 527 18.08 6.63 -1.38
N TYR A 528 17.11 7.54 -1.14
CA TYR A 528 16.65 7.85 0.20
C TYR A 528 16.18 6.59 0.95
N ASP A 529 15.27 5.81 0.37
CA ASP A 529 14.71 4.62 1.00
C ASP A 529 15.76 3.52 1.20
N ARG A 530 16.65 3.32 0.22
CA ARG A 530 17.75 2.34 0.32
C ARG A 530 18.69 2.68 1.48
N LEU A 531 19.17 3.91 1.56
CA LEU A 531 20.07 4.34 2.62
C LEU A 531 19.39 4.40 3.98
N ARG A 532 18.10 4.72 4.03
CA ARG A 532 17.30 4.61 5.25
C ARG A 532 17.17 3.15 5.72
N THR A 533 16.91 2.22 4.81
CA THR A 533 16.87 0.78 5.10
C THR A 533 18.22 0.30 5.62
N LEU A 534 19.31 0.63 4.94
CA LEU A 534 20.68 0.35 5.36
C LEU A 534 20.94 0.82 6.80
N THR A 535 20.58 2.07 7.10
CA THR A 535 20.77 2.65 8.42
C THR A 535 19.96 1.93 9.51
N SER A 536 18.71 1.60 9.21
CA SER A 536 17.84 0.88 10.16
C SER A 536 18.38 -0.53 10.45
N GLU A 537 18.89 -1.22 9.43
CA GLU A 537 19.48 -2.55 9.61
C GLU A 537 20.83 -2.48 10.35
N LEU A 538 21.67 -1.47 10.11
CA LEU A 538 22.90 -1.25 10.88
C LEU A 538 22.59 -1.01 12.37
N LYS A 539 21.56 -0.23 12.67
CA LYS A 539 21.08 -0.07 14.06
C LYS A 539 20.72 -1.43 14.67
N ARG A 540 19.98 -2.26 13.92
CA ARG A 540 19.59 -3.60 14.37
C ARG A 540 20.84 -4.45 14.65
N VAL A 541 21.81 -4.48 13.75
CA VAL A 541 23.07 -5.21 13.92
C VAL A 541 23.76 -4.82 15.22
N LEU A 542 23.89 -3.51 15.50
CA LEU A 542 24.56 -3.01 16.70
C LEU A 542 23.76 -3.28 17.98
N ARG A 543 22.45 -3.20 17.92
CA ARG A 543 21.56 -3.51 19.06
C ARG A 543 21.61 -4.99 19.41
N ASP A 544 21.66 -5.86 18.40
CA ASP A 544 21.64 -7.32 18.56
C ASP A 544 23.07 -7.89 18.85
N GLY A 545 24.00 -7.04 19.33
CA GLY A 545 25.34 -7.45 19.77
C GLY A 545 26.37 -7.60 18.65
N GLY A 546 26.03 -7.20 17.43
CA GLY A 546 26.97 -7.15 16.32
C GLY A 546 27.91 -5.95 16.38
N SER A 547 28.81 -5.85 15.42
CA SER A 547 29.74 -4.74 15.27
C SER A 547 29.68 -4.16 13.86
N ALA A 548 29.97 -2.86 13.74
CA ALA A 548 30.10 -2.20 12.46
C ALA A 548 31.13 -1.09 12.54
N ARG A 549 31.83 -0.86 11.41
CA ARG A 549 32.65 0.33 11.16
C ARG A 549 32.35 0.86 9.77
N ILE A 550 32.31 2.17 9.61
CA ILE A 550 31.93 2.82 8.36
C ILE A 550 33.05 3.77 7.94
N GLN A 551 33.57 3.58 6.73
CA GLN A 551 34.46 4.53 6.08
C GLN A 551 33.61 5.57 5.33
N ILE A 552 33.81 6.84 5.65
CA ILE A 552 33.18 7.99 5.01
C ILE A 552 34.22 9.01 4.56
N GLY A 553 33.90 9.82 3.56
CA GLY A 553 34.88 10.72 2.97
C GLY A 553 36.01 9.94 2.35
N ARG A 554 37.22 10.53 2.28
CA ARG A 554 38.39 9.86 1.63
C ARG A 554 38.92 8.67 2.42
N SER A 555 39.00 8.78 3.76
CA SER A 555 39.64 7.76 4.60
C SER A 555 39.17 7.80 6.07
N ARG A 556 38.15 8.59 6.42
CA ARG A 556 37.68 8.71 7.78
C ARG A 556 36.84 7.49 8.17
N TRP A 557 37.20 6.84 9.27
CA TRP A 557 36.44 5.75 9.86
C TRP A 557 35.57 6.23 11.02
N LEU A 558 34.38 5.70 11.11
CA LEU A 558 33.48 5.81 12.26
C LEU A 558 33.36 4.41 12.87
N GLU A 559 33.77 4.29 14.13
CA GLU A 559 33.72 3.06 14.92
C GLU A 559 32.73 3.17 16.08
N ALA A 560 32.58 2.07 16.84
CA ALA A 560 31.47 1.80 17.71
C ALA A 560 30.93 2.96 18.59
N PRO A 561 31.68 3.78 19.34
CA PRO A 561 31.03 4.87 20.11
C PRO A 561 30.42 5.93 19.18
N ALA A 562 31.23 6.47 18.25
CA ALA A 562 30.80 7.53 17.34
C ALA A 562 29.70 7.08 16.38
N LEU A 563 29.68 5.79 16.01
CA LEU A 563 28.63 5.21 15.20
C LEU A 563 27.32 5.06 15.97
N ARG A 564 27.36 4.60 17.21
CA ARG A 564 26.18 4.52 18.07
C ARG A 564 25.57 5.89 18.32
N ASP A 565 26.39 6.89 18.60
CA ASP A 565 25.91 8.27 18.77
C ASP A 565 25.33 8.83 17.48
N GLY A 566 25.98 8.61 16.33
CA GLY A 566 25.45 9.04 15.05
C GLY A 566 24.14 8.34 14.67
N LEU A 567 24.05 7.04 14.87
CA LEU A 567 22.86 6.24 14.59
C LEU A 567 21.73 6.45 15.61
N ARG A 568 22.02 7.00 16.79
CA ARG A 568 21.00 7.34 17.79
C ARG A 568 20.00 8.37 17.26
N TRP A 569 20.46 9.22 16.34
CA TRP A 569 19.66 10.30 15.74
C TRP A 569 18.85 9.87 14.50
N ILE A 570 18.93 8.62 14.09
CA ILE A 570 18.29 8.04 12.91
C ILE A 570 17.17 7.10 13.32
#